data_0e5e4be0443dcb8cebf5ee91a662fade
#
_entry.id   0e5e4be0443dcb8cebf5ee91a662fade
#
_cell.length_a   1.000
_cell.length_b   1.000
_cell.length_c   1.000
_cell.angle_alpha   90.00
_cell.angle_beta   90.00
_cell.angle_gamma   90.00
#
_symmetry.space_group_name_H-M   'P 1'
#
loop_
_entity.id
_entity.type
_entity.pdbx_description
1 polymer ?
#
loop_
_entity_poly.entity_id
_entity_poly.type
_entity_poly.pdbx_seq_one_letter_code
_entity_poly.pdbx_strand_id
1 'polypeptide(L)'
;TLSSSSAASDVYKRQVLAEQVRNVDQLDWDEREGVLRAERQRKVGELVLSREPLTGLDESARSQALVNLVRRKGLELLPWTPELRQWQARVMLLRQLDAGKTSEWPDLSDNALLASLEHWLMPYLGKVSRLSHFANLDISSYLHNLLPWPLPQRLDELAPQHVKVPSGSSVRLDYSEQPPILAVRLQELFGLADTPRIAGGRQVVKLHLLSPARRPVQVTQDLANFWRSTYAEGKK
;
A
#
# COMPACT_ATOMS: atom_id res chain seq x y z
N THR A 1 0.58 -69.34 -26.61
CA THR A 1 -0.44 -68.33 -27.00
C THR A 1 -0.83 -67.31 -25.87
N LEU A 2 -0.11 -67.26 -24.75
CA LEU A 2 -0.41 -66.33 -23.63
C LEU A 2 0.43 -65.03 -23.64
N SER A 3 1.43 -64.91 -24.52
CA SER A 3 2.32 -63.73 -24.55
C SER A 3 1.80 -62.54 -25.39
N SER A 4 0.90 -62.78 -26.34
CA SER A 4 0.38 -61.74 -27.22
C SER A 4 -0.70 -60.85 -26.56
N SER A 5 -1.46 -61.40 -25.61
CA SER A 5 -2.52 -60.69 -24.91
C SER A 5 -1.96 -59.68 -23.89
N SER A 6 -0.83 -60.02 -23.24
CA SER A 6 -0.14 -59.10 -22.30
C SER A 6 0.49 -57.89 -23.01
N ALA A 7 1.14 -58.13 -24.14
CA ALA A 7 1.76 -57.09 -24.95
C ALA A 7 0.73 -56.12 -25.54
N ALA A 8 -0.40 -56.62 -26.02
CA ALA A 8 -1.51 -55.78 -26.53
C ALA A 8 -2.17 -54.93 -25.42
N SER A 9 -2.31 -55.50 -24.19
CA SER A 9 -2.81 -54.80 -23.04
C SER A 9 -1.86 -53.69 -22.58
N ASP A 10 -0.55 -53.94 -22.67
CA ASP A 10 0.48 -52.94 -22.29
C ASP A 10 0.59 -51.80 -23.31
N VAL A 11 0.43 -52.13 -24.62
CA VAL A 11 0.37 -51.12 -25.67
C VAL A 11 -0.87 -50.22 -25.50
N TYR A 12 -2.02 -50.82 -25.23
CA TYR A 12 -3.27 -50.08 -25.01
C TYR A 12 -3.18 -49.17 -23.76
N LYS A 13 -2.64 -49.67 -22.66
CA LYS A 13 -2.41 -48.90 -21.47
C LYS A 13 -1.46 -47.71 -21.71
N ARG A 14 -0.38 -47.92 -22.47
CA ARG A 14 0.54 -46.85 -22.87
C ARG A 14 -0.11 -45.83 -23.76
N GLN A 15 -0.99 -46.21 -24.68
CA GLN A 15 -1.75 -45.29 -25.52
C GLN A 15 -2.73 -44.47 -24.70
N VAL A 16 -3.51 -45.07 -23.82
CA VAL A 16 -4.46 -44.39 -22.94
C VAL A 16 -3.73 -43.42 -21.98
N LEU A 17 -2.58 -43.83 -21.46
CA LEU A 17 -1.74 -42.94 -20.63
C LEU A 17 -1.15 -41.79 -21.45
N ALA A 18 -0.73 -42.02 -22.69
CA ALA A 18 -0.21 -41.00 -23.59
C ALA A 18 -1.27 -39.96 -23.96
N GLU A 19 -2.53 -40.35 -24.14
CA GLU A 19 -3.65 -39.44 -24.39
C GLU A 19 -4.02 -38.59 -23.15
N GLN A 20 -3.66 -39.04 -21.96
CA GLN A 20 -3.89 -38.31 -20.69
C GLN A 20 -2.75 -37.41 -20.31
N VAL A 21 -1.61 -37.42 -21.00
CA VAL A 21 -0.46 -36.54 -20.74
C VAL A 21 -0.80 -35.12 -21.18
N ARG A 22 -0.74 -34.21 -20.25
CA ARG A 22 -0.92 -32.77 -20.50
C ARG A 22 0.39 -32.04 -20.27
N ASN A 23 0.67 -31.06 -21.14
CA ASN A 23 1.72 -30.08 -20.88
C ASN A 23 1.07 -28.90 -20.17
N VAL A 24 1.58 -28.57 -18.98
CA VAL A 24 1.11 -27.45 -18.17
C VAL A 24 2.28 -26.51 -17.94
N ASP A 25 2.16 -25.30 -18.43
CA ASP A 25 3.12 -24.24 -18.16
C ASP A 25 2.80 -23.66 -16.78
N GLN A 26 3.75 -23.72 -15.89
CA GLN A 26 3.60 -23.28 -14.51
C GLN A 26 4.59 -22.18 -14.18
N LEU A 27 4.07 -21.13 -13.60
CA LEU A 27 4.80 -20.00 -13.06
C LEU A 27 4.68 -20.05 -11.55
N ASP A 28 5.77 -20.33 -10.87
CA ASP A 28 5.80 -20.37 -9.41
C ASP A 28 6.88 -19.45 -8.86
N TRP A 29 6.57 -18.86 -7.72
CA TRP A 29 7.54 -18.14 -6.94
C TRP A 29 8.34 -19.11 -6.09
N ASP A 30 9.66 -19.13 -6.30
CA ASP A 30 10.59 -19.89 -5.45
C ASP A 30 10.87 -19.09 -4.19
N GLU A 31 10.25 -19.47 -3.07
CA GLU A 31 10.41 -18.79 -1.78
C GLU A 31 11.86 -18.88 -1.24
N ARG A 32 12.58 -19.93 -1.57
CA ARG A 32 13.93 -20.15 -1.09
C ARG A 32 14.94 -19.26 -1.80
N GLU A 33 14.82 -19.18 -3.11
CA GLU A 33 15.73 -18.41 -3.98
C GLU A 33 15.25 -16.96 -4.18
N GLY A 34 13.98 -16.66 -3.85
CA GLY A 34 13.40 -15.35 -4.07
C GLY A 34 13.32 -14.97 -5.56
N VAL A 35 13.02 -15.92 -6.42
CA VAL A 35 12.94 -15.73 -7.88
C VAL A 35 11.68 -16.35 -8.46
N LEU A 36 11.22 -15.78 -9.57
CA LEU A 36 10.15 -16.33 -10.36
C LEU A 36 10.71 -17.47 -11.22
N ARG A 37 10.18 -18.69 -11.05
CA ARG A 37 10.52 -19.85 -11.86
C ARG A 37 9.38 -20.18 -12.80
N ALA A 38 9.75 -20.42 -14.03
CA ALA A 38 8.83 -20.89 -15.05
C ALA A 38 9.26 -22.26 -15.53
N GLU A 39 8.36 -23.20 -15.53
CA GLU A 39 8.62 -24.54 -16.00
C GLU A 39 7.43 -25.11 -16.77
N ARG A 40 7.73 -25.94 -17.75
CA ARG A 40 6.75 -26.78 -18.42
C ARG A 40 6.75 -28.13 -17.74
N GLN A 41 5.60 -28.51 -17.22
CA GLN A 41 5.39 -29.79 -16.59
C GLN A 41 4.59 -30.71 -17.49
N ARG A 42 5.06 -31.95 -17.69
CA ARG A 42 4.27 -33.01 -18.26
C ARG A 42 3.56 -33.74 -17.13
N LYS A 43 2.25 -33.74 -17.14
CA LYS A 43 1.42 -34.31 -16.09
C LYS A 43 0.47 -35.40 -16.63
N VAL A 44 0.20 -36.38 -15.77
CA VAL A 44 -0.94 -37.29 -15.87
C VAL A 44 -1.74 -37.15 -14.60
N GLY A 45 -2.93 -36.58 -14.68
CA GLY A 45 -3.66 -36.16 -13.48
C GLY A 45 -2.82 -35.17 -12.66
N GLU A 46 -2.59 -35.46 -11.39
CA GLU A 46 -1.73 -34.67 -10.50
C GLU A 46 -0.26 -35.12 -10.51
N LEU A 47 0.07 -36.22 -11.17
CA LEU A 47 1.42 -36.77 -11.23
C LEU A 47 2.29 -36.01 -12.24
N VAL A 48 3.38 -35.41 -11.79
CA VAL A 48 4.37 -34.75 -12.64
C VAL A 48 5.35 -35.79 -13.17
N LEU A 49 5.39 -35.99 -14.49
CA LEU A 49 6.30 -36.91 -15.14
C LEU A 49 7.65 -36.29 -15.45
N SER A 50 7.67 -35.04 -15.87
CA SER A 50 8.89 -34.30 -16.15
C SER A 50 8.69 -32.81 -15.97
N ARG A 51 9.80 -32.09 -15.73
CA ARG A 51 9.86 -30.63 -15.61
C ARG A 51 10.97 -30.10 -16.51
N GLU A 52 10.66 -29.11 -17.31
CA GLU A 52 11.61 -28.44 -18.18
C GLU A 52 11.54 -26.94 -17.96
N PRO A 53 12.69 -26.21 -17.85
CA PRO A 53 12.66 -24.76 -17.78
C PRO A 53 11.93 -24.18 -18.99
N LEU A 54 11.01 -23.26 -18.73
CA LEU A 54 10.29 -22.54 -19.77
C LEU A 54 11.03 -21.24 -20.07
N THR A 55 11.51 -21.10 -21.30
CA THR A 55 12.13 -19.88 -21.82
C THR A 55 11.14 -19.11 -22.68
N GLY A 56 11.17 -17.78 -22.63
CA GLY A 56 10.30 -16.94 -23.48
C GLY A 56 8.87 -16.78 -22.98
N LEU A 57 8.69 -16.67 -21.65
CA LEU A 57 7.41 -16.36 -21.06
C LEU A 57 6.84 -15.04 -21.57
N ASP A 58 5.55 -15.03 -21.80
CA ASP A 58 4.77 -13.83 -22.02
C ASP A 58 4.92 -12.89 -20.80
N GLU A 59 5.27 -11.64 -21.08
CA GLU A 59 5.45 -10.58 -20.06
C GLU A 59 4.19 -10.41 -19.21
N SER A 60 3.01 -10.53 -19.84
CA SER A 60 1.73 -10.43 -19.14
C SER A 60 1.55 -11.55 -18.11
N ALA A 61 1.89 -12.79 -18.47
CA ALA A 61 1.80 -13.92 -17.54
C ALA A 61 2.77 -13.77 -16.36
N ARG A 62 3.98 -13.26 -16.60
CA ARG A 62 4.96 -12.97 -15.54
C ARG A 62 4.45 -11.87 -14.62
N SER A 63 3.98 -10.78 -15.17
CA SER A 63 3.45 -9.65 -14.40
C SER A 63 2.26 -10.07 -13.54
N GLN A 64 1.37 -10.90 -14.08
CA GLN A 64 0.24 -11.44 -13.31
C GLN A 64 0.70 -12.33 -12.15
N ALA A 65 1.71 -13.17 -12.36
CA ALA A 65 2.27 -14.01 -11.30
C ALA A 65 2.89 -13.15 -10.18
N LEU A 66 3.54 -12.04 -10.52
CA LEU A 66 4.11 -11.09 -9.54
C LEU A 66 3.02 -10.32 -8.80
N VAL A 67 1.94 -9.92 -9.47
CA VAL A 67 0.76 -9.33 -8.82
C VAL A 67 0.16 -10.31 -7.81
N ASN A 68 0.02 -11.57 -8.18
CA ASN A 68 -0.49 -12.61 -7.28
C ASN A 68 0.44 -12.82 -6.06
N LEU A 69 1.75 -12.69 -6.25
CA LEU A 69 2.73 -12.72 -5.18
C LEU A 69 2.53 -11.55 -4.20
N VAL A 70 2.40 -10.33 -4.71
CA VAL A 70 2.15 -9.14 -3.87
C VAL A 70 0.83 -9.28 -3.12
N ARG A 71 -0.22 -9.75 -3.77
CA ARG A 71 -1.53 -9.98 -3.15
C ARG A 71 -1.47 -10.99 -2.02
N ARG A 72 -0.65 -12.03 -2.16
CA ARG A 72 -0.45 -13.07 -1.14
C ARG A 72 0.44 -12.61 0.01
N LYS A 73 1.53 -11.90 -0.28
CA LYS A 73 2.50 -11.43 0.72
C LYS A 73 2.12 -10.10 1.37
N GLY A 74 1.29 -9.30 0.71
CA GLY A 74 0.87 -7.98 1.19
C GLY A 74 1.68 -6.82 0.61
N LEU A 75 1.20 -5.62 0.87
CA LEU A 75 1.82 -4.38 0.36
C LEU A 75 3.20 -4.11 0.98
N GLU A 76 3.55 -4.75 2.09
CA GLU A 76 4.85 -4.61 2.77
C GLU A 76 6.01 -5.06 1.89
N LEU A 77 5.74 -5.86 0.87
CA LEU A 77 6.72 -6.26 -0.14
C LEU A 77 7.24 -5.07 -0.95
N LEU A 78 6.44 -4.01 -1.06
CA LEU A 78 6.73 -2.82 -1.85
C LEU A 78 7.54 -1.79 -1.04
N PRO A 79 8.32 -0.92 -1.71
CA PRO A 79 9.21 0.02 -1.03
C PRO A 79 8.47 1.27 -0.52
N TRP A 80 7.61 1.09 0.47
CA TRP A 80 6.94 2.18 1.15
C TRP A 80 7.93 3.06 1.91
N THR A 81 7.67 4.36 1.88
CA THR A 81 8.37 5.33 2.73
C THR A 81 7.39 5.96 3.72
N PRO A 82 7.86 6.51 4.86
CA PRO A 82 7.01 7.27 5.78
C PRO A 82 6.27 8.42 5.09
N GLU A 83 6.91 9.10 4.16
CA GLU A 83 6.34 10.20 3.37
C GLU A 83 5.19 9.73 2.49
N LEU A 84 5.36 8.59 1.83
CA LEU A 84 4.32 8.01 0.99
C LEU A 84 3.11 7.55 1.81
N ARG A 85 3.35 6.99 3.00
CA ARG A 85 2.27 6.65 3.95
C ARG A 85 1.54 7.89 4.45
N GLN A 86 2.25 8.98 4.72
CA GLN A 86 1.62 10.26 5.07
C GLN A 86 0.75 10.78 3.92
N TRP A 87 1.23 10.73 2.70
CA TRP A 87 0.47 11.11 1.51
C TRP A 87 -0.83 10.28 1.37
N GLN A 88 -0.72 8.96 1.50
CA GLN A 88 -1.88 8.05 1.49
C GLN A 88 -2.90 8.44 2.57
N ALA A 89 -2.45 8.69 3.79
CA ALA A 89 -3.29 9.05 4.91
C ALA A 89 -4.00 10.40 4.70
N ARG A 90 -3.34 11.37 4.06
CA ARG A 90 -3.93 12.67 3.71
C ARG A 90 -5.10 12.50 2.73
N VAL A 91 -4.92 11.71 1.69
CA VAL A 91 -5.97 11.40 0.72
C VAL A 91 -7.15 10.69 1.40
N MET A 92 -6.86 9.70 2.22
CA MET A 92 -7.88 8.91 2.92
C MET A 92 -8.66 9.74 3.92
N LEU A 93 -8.02 10.70 4.60
CA LEU A 93 -8.71 11.63 5.49
C LEU A 93 -9.76 12.44 4.74
N LEU A 94 -9.39 13.04 3.60
CA LEU A 94 -10.34 13.84 2.80
C LEU A 94 -11.48 12.98 2.25
N ARG A 95 -11.17 11.75 1.82
CA ARG A 95 -12.21 10.80 1.43
C ARG A 95 -13.18 10.48 2.57
N GLN A 96 -12.67 10.26 3.77
CA GLN A 96 -13.51 9.98 4.95
C GLN A 96 -14.41 11.16 5.34
N LEU A 97 -13.92 12.39 5.22
CA LEU A 97 -14.71 13.58 5.49
C LEU A 97 -15.87 13.74 4.51
N ASP A 98 -15.80 13.11 3.35
CA ASP A 98 -16.89 13.04 2.38
C ASP A 98 -17.83 11.84 2.61
N ALA A 99 -17.72 11.14 3.74
CA ALA A 99 -18.53 9.96 4.04
C ALA A 99 -20.04 10.26 3.91
N GLY A 100 -20.76 9.36 3.22
CA GLY A 100 -22.17 9.53 2.89
C GLY A 100 -22.44 10.36 1.62
N LYS A 101 -21.41 10.82 0.92
CA LYS A 101 -21.46 11.49 -0.38
C LYS A 101 -20.51 10.81 -1.36
N THR A 102 -20.73 11.03 -2.65
CA THR A 102 -19.73 10.63 -3.65
C THR A 102 -18.48 11.48 -3.47
N SER A 103 -17.37 10.84 -3.12
CA SER A 103 -16.10 11.53 -2.93
C SER A 103 -15.31 11.60 -4.23
N GLU A 104 -14.70 12.75 -4.50
CA GLU A 104 -13.73 12.90 -5.60
C GLU A 104 -12.39 12.18 -5.29
N TRP A 105 -12.13 11.94 -4.00
CA TRP A 105 -10.88 11.31 -3.56
C TRP A 105 -10.96 9.80 -3.76
N PRO A 106 -9.97 9.20 -4.47
CA PRO A 106 -9.96 7.76 -4.68
C PRO A 106 -9.78 7.01 -3.36
N ASP A 107 -10.26 5.76 -3.33
CA ASP A 107 -9.97 4.86 -2.23
C ASP A 107 -8.56 4.29 -2.38
N LEU A 108 -7.63 4.83 -1.59
CA LEU A 108 -6.23 4.40 -1.52
C LEU A 108 -5.93 3.60 -0.25
N SER A 109 -6.95 3.03 0.38
CA SER A 109 -6.75 2.09 1.49
C SER A 109 -5.91 0.89 1.06
N ASP A 110 -5.22 0.25 1.98
CA ASP A 110 -4.42 -0.93 1.69
C ASP A 110 -5.26 -2.03 1.02
N ASN A 111 -6.50 -2.24 1.47
CA ASN A 111 -7.40 -3.20 0.85
C ASN A 111 -7.76 -2.83 -0.59
N ALA A 112 -8.06 -1.56 -0.86
CA ALA A 112 -8.37 -1.10 -2.21
C ALA A 112 -7.15 -1.20 -3.14
N LEU A 113 -5.96 -0.89 -2.65
CA LEU A 113 -4.73 -1.02 -3.41
C LEU A 113 -4.41 -2.48 -3.74
N LEU A 114 -4.58 -3.40 -2.79
CA LEU A 114 -4.42 -4.83 -3.03
C LEU A 114 -5.45 -5.38 -4.02
N ALA A 115 -6.66 -4.88 -3.98
CA ALA A 115 -7.71 -5.29 -4.92
C ALA A 115 -7.45 -4.80 -6.35
N SER A 116 -6.71 -3.73 -6.54
CA SER A 116 -6.49 -3.04 -7.83
C SER A 116 -5.04 -3.10 -8.35
N LEU A 117 -4.24 -4.04 -7.89
CA LEU A 117 -2.83 -4.18 -8.28
C LEU A 117 -2.63 -4.27 -9.80
N GLU A 118 -3.55 -4.88 -10.50
CA GLU A 118 -3.52 -4.99 -11.97
C GLU A 118 -3.58 -3.62 -12.64
N HIS A 119 -4.24 -2.66 -12.00
CA HIS A 119 -4.39 -1.31 -12.55
C HIS A 119 -3.18 -0.42 -12.30
N TRP A 120 -2.67 -0.39 -11.08
CA TRP A 120 -1.67 0.61 -10.69
C TRP A 120 -0.24 0.08 -10.55
N LEU A 121 -0.05 -1.24 -10.37
CA LEU A 121 1.28 -1.85 -10.18
C LEU A 121 1.71 -2.70 -11.37
N MET A 122 0.83 -3.56 -11.87
CA MET A 122 1.15 -4.54 -12.92
C MET A 122 1.85 -3.94 -14.14
N PRO A 123 1.49 -2.75 -14.67
CA PRO A 123 2.15 -2.18 -15.84
C PRO A 123 3.65 -1.93 -15.67
N TYR A 124 4.14 -1.89 -14.43
CA TYR A 124 5.53 -1.58 -14.11
C TYR A 124 6.37 -2.81 -13.71
N LEU A 125 5.78 -4.00 -13.75
CA LEU A 125 6.42 -5.23 -13.30
C LEU A 125 7.20 -5.97 -14.38
N GLY A 126 7.21 -5.51 -15.63
CA GLY A 126 7.80 -6.22 -16.75
C GLY A 126 9.28 -6.60 -16.59
N LYS A 127 10.04 -5.84 -15.82
CA LYS A 127 11.46 -6.07 -15.54
C LYS A 127 11.73 -6.77 -14.20
N VAL A 128 10.70 -7.04 -13.41
CA VAL A 128 10.81 -7.70 -12.11
C VAL A 128 10.91 -9.21 -12.32
N SER A 129 11.95 -9.84 -11.80
CA SER A 129 12.14 -11.30 -11.87
C SER A 129 12.60 -11.91 -10.55
N ARG A 130 12.98 -11.10 -9.58
CA ARG A 130 13.43 -11.52 -8.25
C ARG A 130 13.00 -10.53 -7.17
N LEU A 131 13.04 -11.00 -5.92
CA LEU A 131 12.56 -10.24 -4.76
C LEU A 131 13.25 -8.87 -4.62
N SER A 132 14.57 -8.82 -4.84
CA SER A 132 15.34 -7.58 -4.74
C SER A 132 14.91 -6.50 -5.72
N HIS A 133 14.27 -6.86 -6.82
CA HIS A 133 13.78 -5.88 -7.80
C HIS A 133 12.60 -5.05 -7.29
N PHE A 134 11.81 -5.57 -6.35
CA PHE A 134 10.71 -4.81 -5.77
C PHE A 134 11.17 -3.56 -5.05
N ALA A 135 12.35 -3.59 -4.41
CA ALA A 135 12.92 -2.43 -3.72
C ALA A 135 13.24 -1.26 -4.65
N ASN A 136 13.37 -1.50 -5.96
CA ASN A 136 13.71 -0.49 -6.97
C ASN A 136 12.48 0.08 -7.68
N LEU A 137 11.27 -0.37 -7.35
CA LEU A 137 10.04 0.15 -7.95
C LEU A 137 9.75 1.56 -7.43
N ASP A 138 9.41 2.47 -8.34
CA ASP A 138 8.97 3.83 -7.99
C ASP A 138 7.47 3.86 -7.71
N ILE A 139 7.04 3.16 -6.65
CA ILE A 139 5.61 3.08 -6.27
C ILE A 139 5.05 4.46 -5.92
N SER A 140 5.87 5.41 -5.48
CA SER A 140 5.44 6.77 -5.22
C SER A 140 4.84 7.39 -6.47
N SER A 141 5.55 7.33 -7.61
CA SER A 141 5.03 7.84 -8.89
C SER A 141 3.78 7.07 -9.34
N TYR A 142 3.76 5.75 -9.19
CA TYR A 142 2.60 4.94 -9.62
C TYR A 142 1.34 5.32 -8.84
N LEU A 143 1.47 5.52 -7.53
CA LEU A 143 0.35 5.89 -6.67
C LEU A 143 -0.09 7.34 -6.89
N HIS A 144 0.84 8.28 -7.06
CA HIS A 144 0.50 9.67 -7.36
C HIS A 144 -0.28 9.80 -8.67
N ASN A 145 -0.02 8.94 -9.65
CA ASN A 145 -0.78 8.89 -10.90
C ASN A 145 -2.26 8.49 -10.71
N LEU A 146 -2.62 7.92 -9.57
CA LEU A 146 -4.01 7.62 -9.23
C LEU A 146 -4.80 8.85 -8.79
N LEU A 147 -4.11 9.96 -8.55
CA LEU A 147 -4.72 11.22 -8.14
C LEU A 147 -4.74 12.19 -9.32
N PRO A 148 -5.89 12.30 -10.05
CA PRO A 148 -5.96 13.14 -11.23
C PRO A 148 -5.95 14.62 -10.86
N TRP A 149 -5.38 15.44 -11.75
CA TRP A 149 -5.46 16.89 -11.61
C TRP A 149 -6.93 17.35 -11.61
N PRO A 150 -7.36 18.30 -10.75
CA PRO A 150 -6.56 19.17 -9.87
C PRO A 150 -6.38 18.65 -8.43
N LEU A 151 -6.67 17.38 -8.15
CA LEU A 151 -6.63 16.83 -6.78
C LEU A 151 -5.27 16.93 -6.09
N PRO A 152 -4.10 16.78 -6.76
CA PRO A 152 -2.82 16.97 -6.08
C PRO A 152 -2.67 18.37 -5.45
N GLN A 153 -3.06 19.42 -6.18
CA GLN A 153 -3.05 20.79 -5.65
C GLN A 153 -4.06 20.96 -4.52
N ARG A 154 -5.27 20.47 -4.68
CA ARG A 154 -6.30 20.52 -3.64
C ARG A 154 -5.91 19.74 -2.39
N LEU A 155 -5.15 18.65 -2.54
CA LEU A 155 -4.61 17.91 -1.40
C LEU A 155 -3.69 18.78 -0.56
N ASP A 156 -2.79 19.53 -1.18
CA ASP A 156 -1.86 20.42 -0.48
C ASP A 156 -2.57 21.59 0.21
N GLU A 157 -3.66 22.06 -0.35
CA GLU A 157 -4.49 23.11 0.26
C GLU A 157 -5.34 22.59 1.42
N LEU A 158 -6.01 21.45 1.26
CA LEU A 158 -6.98 20.91 2.22
C LEU A 158 -6.35 20.07 3.32
N ALA A 159 -5.33 19.30 3.00
CA ALA A 159 -4.60 18.46 3.94
C ALA A 159 -3.10 18.78 3.85
N PRO A 160 -2.66 19.97 4.30
CA PRO A 160 -1.28 20.42 4.15
C PRO A 160 -0.32 19.56 4.98
N GLN A 161 0.93 19.50 4.55
CA GLN A 161 1.98 18.78 5.30
C GLN A 161 2.43 19.55 6.55
N HIS A 162 2.30 20.87 6.52
CA HIS A 162 2.73 21.75 7.61
C HIS A 162 1.66 22.80 7.91
N VAL A 163 1.65 23.23 9.16
CA VAL A 163 0.83 24.36 9.63
C VAL A 163 1.75 25.47 10.14
N LYS A 164 1.49 26.71 9.71
CA LYS A 164 2.18 27.87 10.22
C LYS A 164 1.55 28.29 11.54
N VAL A 165 2.37 28.40 12.58
CA VAL A 165 1.95 28.78 13.93
C VAL A 165 2.33 30.24 14.24
N PRO A 166 1.75 30.89 15.29
CA PRO A 166 2.00 32.31 15.59
C PRO A 166 3.46 32.70 15.75
N SER A 167 4.31 31.79 16.20
CA SER A 167 5.77 32.04 16.30
C SER A 167 6.45 32.29 14.95
N GLY A 168 5.76 31.99 13.84
CA GLY A 168 6.31 31.98 12.48
C GLY A 168 6.90 30.65 12.04
N SER A 169 7.00 29.67 12.93
CA SER A 169 7.46 28.31 12.62
C SER A 169 6.45 27.56 11.75
N SER A 170 6.97 26.73 10.86
CA SER A 170 6.18 25.78 10.08
C SER A 170 6.30 24.41 10.74
N VAL A 171 5.21 23.89 11.29
CA VAL A 171 5.18 22.64 12.05
C VAL A 171 4.52 21.56 11.25
N ARG A 172 5.16 20.38 11.16
CA ARG A 172 4.66 19.24 10.41
C ARG A 172 3.42 18.64 11.07
N LEU A 173 2.39 18.34 10.24
CA LEU A 173 1.24 17.53 10.63
C LEU A 173 1.57 16.06 10.46
N ASP A 174 1.19 15.24 11.43
CA ASP A 174 1.25 13.79 11.37
C ASP A 174 -0.14 13.21 11.12
N TYR A 175 -0.30 12.59 9.94
CA TYR A 175 -1.54 12.00 9.50
C TYR A 175 -1.64 10.49 9.80
N SER A 176 -0.68 9.91 10.51
CA SER A 176 -0.68 8.49 10.87
C SER A 176 -1.80 8.12 11.85
N GLU A 177 -2.35 9.09 12.54
CA GLU A 177 -3.51 8.95 13.42
C GLU A 177 -4.66 9.89 13.00
N GLN A 178 -5.84 9.61 13.51
CA GLN A 178 -7.03 10.45 13.33
C GLN A 178 -7.58 10.87 14.70
N PRO A 179 -7.77 12.18 14.91
CA PRO A 179 -7.41 13.32 14.06
C PRO A 179 -5.90 13.47 13.83
N PRO A 180 -5.49 14.19 12.77
CA PRO A 180 -4.08 14.49 12.53
C PRO A 180 -3.46 15.22 13.73
N ILE A 181 -2.19 14.90 13.99
CA ILE A 181 -1.48 15.40 15.18
C ILE A 181 -0.56 16.56 14.79
N LEU A 182 -0.65 17.64 15.55
CA LEU A 182 0.30 18.75 15.54
C LEU A 182 1.08 18.73 16.87
N ALA A 183 2.28 18.20 16.85
CA ALA A 183 3.20 18.22 18.00
C ALA A 183 3.99 19.54 17.99
N VAL A 184 3.71 20.41 18.95
CA VAL A 184 4.21 21.80 18.96
C VAL A 184 4.52 22.25 20.38
N ARG A 185 5.58 23.04 20.55
CA ARG A 185 5.88 23.65 21.84
C ARG A 185 4.82 24.69 22.19
N LEU A 186 4.41 24.72 23.45
CA LEU A 186 3.33 25.56 23.94
C LEU A 186 3.54 27.04 23.60
N GLN A 187 4.79 27.55 23.76
CA GLN A 187 5.12 28.93 23.47
C GLN A 187 4.96 29.34 22.01
N GLU A 188 5.01 28.39 21.08
CA GLU A 188 4.81 28.65 19.65
C GLU A 188 3.33 28.92 19.29
N LEU A 189 2.42 28.61 20.20
CA LEU A 189 0.98 28.85 20.08
C LEU A 189 0.49 30.10 20.77
N PHE A 190 1.35 30.87 21.44
CA PHE A 190 0.93 32.09 22.08
C PHE A 190 0.30 33.07 21.08
N GLY A 191 -0.88 33.57 21.40
CA GLY A 191 -1.68 34.40 20.51
C GLY A 191 -2.70 33.65 19.65
N LEU A 192 -2.65 32.31 19.62
CA LEU A 192 -3.67 31.50 18.96
C LEU A 192 -4.82 31.20 19.93
N ALA A 193 -6.02 31.65 19.62
CA ALA A 193 -7.19 31.50 20.50
C ALA A 193 -7.81 30.09 20.35
N ASP A 194 -7.95 29.63 19.11
CA ASP A 194 -8.65 28.39 18.77
C ASP A 194 -7.73 27.32 18.17
N THR A 195 -8.16 26.07 18.29
CA THR A 195 -7.45 24.95 17.70
C THR A 195 -7.38 25.10 16.18
N PRO A 196 -6.22 24.87 15.55
CA PRO A 196 -6.10 24.86 14.09
C PRO A 196 -7.06 23.86 13.44
N ARG A 197 -7.57 24.22 12.28
CA ARG A 197 -8.44 23.38 11.46
C ARG A 197 -7.87 23.25 10.05
N ILE A 198 -8.10 22.09 9.45
CA ILE A 198 -7.76 21.78 8.06
C ILE A 198 -9.01 21.35 7.28
N ALA A 199 -8.85 20.98 6.02
CA ALA A 199 -9.92 20.53 5.15
C ALA A 199 -11.09 21.54 5.04
N GLY A 200 -10.76 22.81 4.87
CA GLY A 200 -11.78 23.87 4.80
C GLY A 200 -12.56 24.05 6.10
N GLY A 201 -11.94 23.79 7.24
CA GLY A 201 -12.54 23.89 8.57
C GLY A 201 -13.28 22.63 9.05
N ARG A 202 -13.36 21.58 8.23
CA ARG A 202 -14.09 20.34 8.55
C ARG A 202 -13.37 19.43 9.54
N GLN A 203 -12.04 19.57 9.69
CA GLN A 203 -11.23 18.72 10.56
C GLN A 203 -10.46 19.55 11.57
N VAL A 204 -10.69 19.29 12.85
CA VAL A 204 -9.90 19.84 13.97
C VAL A 204 -8.62 19.01 14.12
N VAL A 205 -7.50 19.67 14.34
CA VAL A 205 -6.22 19.05 14.60
C VAL A 205 -6.11 18.66 16.08
N LYS A 206 -5.49 17.52 16.37
CA LYS A 206 -5.13 17.11 17.73
C LYS A 206 -3.78 17.74 18.10
N LEU A 207 -3.74 18.58 19.11
CA LEU A 207 -2.53 19.21 19.59
C LEU A 207 -1.83 18.31 20.61
N HIS A 208 -0.58 17.97 20.34
CA HIS A 208 0.35 17.45 21.32
C HIS A 208 1.22 18.60 21.80
N LEU A 209 0.86 19.17 22.94
CA LEU A 209 1.57 20.30 23.52
C LEU A 209 2.87 19.83 24.18
N LEU A 210 3.98 20.46 23.80
CA LEU A 210 5.30 20.11 24.27
C LEU A 210 5.86 21.21 25.13
N SER A 211 6.65 20.84 26.16
CA SER A 211 7.49 21.77 26.93
C SER A 211 8.61 22.36 26.05
N PRO A 212 9.34 23.37 26.50
CA PRO A 212 10.52 23.88 25.81
C PRO A 212 11.55 22.79 25.47
N ALA A 213 11.67 21.76 26.33
CA ALA A 213 12.54 20.61 26.14
C ALA A 213 11.90 19.50 25.23
N ARG A 214 10.80 19.82 24.56
CA ARG A 214 10.03 18.89 23.68
C ARG A 214 9.47 17.64 24.37
N ARG A 215 9.21 17.72 25.67
CA ARG A 215 8.53 16.64 26.39
C ARG A 215 7.02 16.85 26.32
N PRO A 216 6.21 15.78 26.14
CA PRO A 216 4.76 15.88 26.17
C PRO A 216 4.26 16.48 27.48
N VAL A 217 3.42 17.50 27.39
CA VAL A 217 2.78 18.17 28.54
C VAL A 217 1.30 17.80 28.55
N GLN A 218 0.61 17.97 27.43
CA GLN A 218 -0.82 17.71 27.31
C GLN A 218 -1.22 17.45 25.87
N VAL A 219 -2.31 16.69 25.71
CA VAL A 219 -2.98 16.44 24.43
C VAL A 219 -4.35 17.11 24.50
N THR A 220 -4.69 17.91 23.50
CA THR A 220 -5.99 18.59 23.43
C THR A 220 -6.46 18.79 21.98
N GLN A 221 -7.76 18.81 21.80
CA GLN A 221 -8.43 19.28 20.57
C GLN A 221 -9.17 20.61 20.81
N ASP A 222 -9.15 21.13 22.04
CA ASP A 222 -9.80 22.36 22.44
C ASP A 222 -8.79 23.31 23.11
N LEU A 223 -8.06 24.04 22.28
CA LEU A 223 -7.06 25.01 22.72
C LEU A 223 -7.67 26.15 23.56
N ALA A 224 -8.88 26.59 23.21
CA ALA A 224 -9.56 27.66 23.96
C ALA A 224 -9.86 27.22 25.39
N ASN A 225 -10.29 26.01 25.62
CA ASN A 225 -10.52 25.44 26.94
C ASN A 225 -9.20 25.24 27.70
N PHE A 226 -8.16 24.80 27.01
CA PHE A 226 -6.83 24.67 27.61
C PHE A 226 -6.34 26.02 28.17
N TRP A 227 -6.45 27.12 27.42
CA TRP A 227 -6.07 28.43 27.88
C TRP A 227 -6.87 28.87 29.12
N ARG A 228 -8.18 28.66 29.12
CA ARG A 228 -9.04 29.00 30.25
C ARG A 228 -8.67 28.25 31.51
N SER A 229 -8.41 26.97 31.45
CA SER A 229 -8.01 26.14 32.60
C SER A 229 -6.64 26.55 33.14
N THR A 230 -5.67 26.80 32.27
CA THR A 230 -4.33 27.20 32.65
C THR A 230 -4.31 28.58 33.34
N TYR A 231 -5.11 29.52 32.85
CA TYR A 231 -5.25 30.84 33.52
C TYR A 231 -6.00 30.74 34.85
N ALA A 232 -6.93 29.82 35.00
CA ALA A 232 -7.64 29.59 36.26
C ALA A 232 -6.71 29.01 37.34
N GLU A 233 -5.78 28.15 36.99
CA GLU A 233 -4.79 27.57 37.92
C GLU A 233 -3.69 28.53 38.30
N GLY A 234 -3.31 29.46 37.41
CA GLY A 234 -2.28 30.48 37.68
C GLY A 234 -2.72 31.62 38.60
N LYS A 235 -4.00 31.66 39.00
CA LYS A 235 -4.56 32.64 39.94
C LYS A 235 -4.68 32.12 41.38
N LYS A 236 -4.20 30.94 41.67
CA LYS A 236 -4.01 30.41 43.01
C LYS A 236 -2.55 30.55 43.42
#